data_07ee7dfd35cd5199d4e89aa9227f91fa
#
_entry.id   07ee7dfd35cd5199d4e89aa9227f91fa
#
_cell.length_a   1.000
_cell.length_b   1.000
_cell.length_c   1.000
_cell.angle_alpha   90.00
_cell.angle_beta   90.00
_cell.angle_gamma   90.00
#
_symmetry.space_group_name_H-M   'P 1'
#
loop_
_entity.id
_entity.type
_entity.pdbx_description
1 polymer ?
#
loop_
_entity_poly.entity_id
_entity_poly.type
_entity_poly.pdbx_seq_one_letter_code
_entity_poly.pdbx_strand_id
1 'polypeptide(L)'
;MKVIIVLALALPLSAVALAQTVSPSAPPAAPQIADVRSGELHLKGYFWKPAGPGPFPAILFNHGSGGDDPQHTAGRTMAQAASDLAPVFLKHGYAFFYLCRRGQGLSADQGPYTQDLVKQAEAKGADARRQLHYQLITGSQLDDALAGLTFLKTAPGVDPQRIAIVGHSFGGMLTLLSGDHDSTIRAEVAFAAGANSWRASQELRDRTLAAVGKTAAHVMLVYAANDYDTTPGKDISVELDRLHKPNLLKIYPAIGKTPDDGHSLLYLGISEWEPDVFRFLDANVKR
;
A
#
# COMPACT_ATOMS: atom_id res chain seq x y z
N MET A 1 69.12 -42.65 -32.17
CA MET A 1 68.16 -42.00 -31.24
C MET A 1 67.02 -41.38 -32.04
N LYS A 2 65.84 -42.01 -32.03
CA LYS A 2 64.66 -41.51 -32.73
C LYS A 2 63.81 -40.79 -31.69
N VAL A 3 63.59 -39.45 -31.86
CA VAL A 3 62.72 -38.65 -31.03
C VAL A 3 61.32 -38.80 -31.57
N ILE A 4 60.38 -39.29 -30.74
CA ILE A 4 58.94 -39.34 -31.06
C ILE A 4 58.31 -38.11 -30.43
N ILE A 5 57.76 -37.21 -31.28
CA ILE A 5 56.97 -36.06 -30.84
C ILE A 5 55.50 -36.51 -30.76
N VAL A 6 54.95 -36.55 -29.58
CA VAL A 6 53.49 -36.77 -29.35
C VAL A 6 52.79 -35.45 -29.40
N LEU A 7 51.94 -35.25 -30.41
CA LEU A 7 51.08 -34.09 -30.57
C LEU A 7 49.78 -34.33 -29.77
N ALA A 8 49.56 -33.61 -28.68
CA ALA A 8 48.31 -33.65 -27.95
C ALA A 8 47.27 -32.71 -28.59
N LEU A 9 46.19 -33.27 -29.16
CA LEU A 9 45.05 -32.55 -29.68
C LEU A 9 44.16 -32.17 -28.50
N ALA A 10 44.03 -30.87 -28.18
CA ALA A 10 43.06 -30.35 -27.25
C ALA A 10 41.75 -30.05 -27.99
N LEU A 11 40.69 -30.75 -27.65
CA LEU A 11 39.33 -30.49 -28.12
C LEU A 11 38.70 -29.41 -27.24
N PRO A 12 38.04 -28.36 -27.82
CA PRO A 12 37.32 -27.37 -27.02
C PRO A 12 36.01 -27.96 -26.48
N LEU A 13 35.83 -27.99 -25.18
CA LEU A 13 34.51 -28.21 -24.56
C LEU A 13 33.62 -26.99 -24.80
N SER A 14 32.68 -27.14 -25.72
CA SER A 14 31.57 -26.13 -25.87
C SER A 14 30.58 -26.28 -24.73
N ALA A 15 30.60 -25.35 -23.79
CA ALA A 15 29.57 -25.25 -22.76
C ALA A 15 28.26 -24.77 -23.42
N VAL A 16 27.30 -25.67 -23.55
CA VAL A 16 25.92 -25.32 -23.93
C VAL A 16 25.26 -24.67 -22.69
N ALA A 17 25.12 -23.37 -22.72
CA ALA A 17 24.29 -22.64 -21.74
C ALA A 17 22.82 -23.00 -21.98
N LEU A 18 22.23 -23.78 -21.07
CA LEU A 18 20.80 -24.01 -21.01
C LEU A 18 20.15 -22.71 -20.60
N ALA A 19 19.58 -21.97 -21.57
CA ALA A 19 18.66 -20.87 -21.28
C ALA A 19 17.45 -21.45 -20.55
N GLN A 20 17.32 -21.16 -19.26
CA GLN A 20 16.10 -21.45 -18.51
C GLN A 20 15.00 -20.55 -19.11
N THR A 21 14.08 -21.16 -19.85
CA THR A 21 12.83 -20.52 -20.25
C THR A 21 12.02 -20.26 -18.99
N VAL A 22 11.96 -19.00 -18.58
CA VAL A 22 11.03 -18.53 -17.53
C VAL A 22 9.63 -18.79 -18.08
N SER A 23 8.97 -19.83 -17.61
CA SER A 23 7.55 -20.05 -17.91
C SER A 23 6.75 -18.83 -17.45
N PRO A 24 5.81 -18.33 -18.24
CA PRO A 24 4.92 -17.25 -17.79
C PRO A 24 4.24 -17.73 -16.51
N SER A 25 4.34 -16.93 -15.45
CA SER A 25 3.71 -17.23 -14.17
C SER A 25 2.20 -17.41 -14.40
N ALA A 26 1.64 -18.50 -13.87
CA ALA A 26 0.19 -18.71 -13.91
C ALA A 26 -0.53 -17.48 -13.35
N PRO A 27 -1.68 -17.10 -13.90
CA PRO A 27 -2.46 -15.98 -13.37
C PRO A 27 -2.72 -16.21 -11.88
N PRO A 28 -2.71 -15.16 -11.05
CA PRO A 28 -2.96 -15.31 -9.62
C PRO A 28 -4.33 -15.96 -9.40
N ALA A 29 -4.42 -16.82 -8.39
CA ALA A 29 -5.68 -17.43 -8.00
C ALA A 29 -6.74 -16.35 -7.73
N ALA A 30 -8.02 -16.66 -7.98
CA ALA A 30 -9.11 -15.75 -7.65
C ALA A 30 -9.07 -15.37 -6.16
N PRO A 31 -9.44 -14.13 -5.78
CA PRO A 31 -9.48 -13.71 -4.38
C PRO A 31 -10.53 -14.49 -3.60
N GLN A 32 -10.24 -14.73 -2.33
CA GLN A 32 -11.28 -15.03 -1.36
C GLN A 32 -11.96 -13.71 -0.98
N ILE A 33 -13.30 -13.70 -0.93
CA ILE A 33 -14.02 -12.57 -0.36
C ILE A 33 -14.05 -12.77 1.16
N ALA A 34 -13.39 -11.86 1.86
CA ALA A 34 -13.37 -11.85 3.32
C ALA A 34 -14.53 -11.01 3.86
N ASP A 35 -15.12 -11.45 4.97
CA ASP A 35 -16.09 -10.70 5.77
C ASP A 35 -15.36 -10.14 6.99
N VAL A 36 -15.49 -8.84 7.25
CA VAL A 36 -14.79 -8.12 8.31
C VAL A 36 -15.79 -7.37 9.17
N ARG A 37 -15.88 -7.71 10.43
CA ARG A 37 -16.74 -7.01 11.36
C ARG A 37 -16.10 -5.69 11.82
N SER A 38 -16.79 -4.56 11.57
CA SER A 38 -16.43 -3.21 12.04
C SER A 38 -17.61 -2.63 12.81
N GLY A 39 -17.59 -2.79 14.15
CA GLY A 39 -18.78 -2.55 14.98
C GLY A 39 -19.94 -3.44 14.56
N GLU A 40 -21.05 -2.82 14.15
CA GLU A 40 -22.24 -3.52 13.64
C GLU A 40 -22.18 -3.76 12.11
N LEU A 41 -21.16 -3.25 11.41
CA LEU A 41 -21.02 -3.39 9.97
C LEU A 41 -20.34 -4.70 9.58
N HIS A 42 -20.71 -5.22 8.40
CA HIS A 42 -20.12 -6.38 7.74
C HIS A 42 -19.40 -5.90 6.47
N LEU A 43 -18.17 -5.45 6.64
CA LEU A 43 -17.34 -5.02 5.51
C LEU A 43 -16.81 -6.23 4.76
N LYS A 44 -16.52 -6.04 3.47
CA LYS A 44 -15.94 -7.08 2.62
C LYS A 44 -14.63 -6.62 2.01
N GLY A 45 -13.77 -7.57 1.69
CA GLY A 45 -12.51 -7.29 1.02
C GLY A 45 -12.03 -8.46 0.18
N TYR A 46 -11.10 -8.15 -0.71
CA TYR A 46 -10.44 -9.14 -1.56
C TYR A 46 -9.18 -9.64 -0.87
N PHE A 47 -9.08 -10.93 -0.64
CA PHE A 47 -7.95 -11.54 0.05
C PHE A 47 -7.27 -12.59 -0.81
N TRP A 48 -5.97 -12.45 -1.02
CA TRP A 48 -5.11 -13.40 -1.71
C TRP A 48 -3.99 -13.90 -0.80
N LYS A 49 -3.58 -15.13 -1.03
CA LYS A 49 -2.38 -15.72 -0.40
C LYS A 49 -1.45 -16.27 -1.45
N PRO A 50 -0.13 -16.22 -1.22
CA PRO A 50 0.82 -16.96 -2.05
C PRO A 50 0.53 -18.46 -2.04
N ALA A 51 1.02 -19.18 -3.04
CA ALA A 51 1.00 -20.63 -3.03
C ALA A 51 1.93 -21.20 -1.93
N GLY A 52 1.53 -22.31 -1.33
CA GLY A 52 2.34 -22.97 -0.30
C GLY A 52 1.69 -22.99 1.08
N PRO A 53 2.41 -23.56 2.08
CA PRO A 53 1.79 -23.86 3.38
C PRO A 53 1.66 -22.64 4.32
N GLY A 54 2.33 -21.52 4.08
CA GLY A 54 2.37 -20.39 5.03
C GLY A 54 3.10 -20.77 6.35
N PRO A 55 2.95 -19.99 7.45
CA PRO A 55 2.26 -18.71 7.47
C PRO A 55 3.02 -17.61 6.70
N PHE A 56 2.28 -16.77 5.99
CA PHE A 56 2.84 -15.72 5.15
C PHE A 56 2.90 -14.38 5.89
N PRO A 57 3.92 -13.53 5.63
CA PRO A 57 3.82 -12.10 5.94
C PRO A 57 2.65 -11.51 5.14
N ALA A 58 2.01 -10.48 5.66
CA ALA A 58 0.79 -9.97 5.06
C ALA A 58 0.75 -8.45 4.96
N ILE A 59 0.01 -7.98 3.95
CA ILE A 59 -0.25 -6.57 3.68
C ILE A 59 -1.74 -6.31 3.85
N LEU A 60 -2.11 -5.37 4.74
CA LEU A 60 -3.38 -4.69 4.68
C LEU A 60 -3.26 -3.51 3.71
N PHE A 61 -4.11 -3.44 2.71
CA PHE A 61 -4.14 -2.32 1.79
C PHE A 61 -5.32 -1.39 2.06
N ASN A 62 -5.02 -0.11 2.30
CA ASN A 62 -5.98 0.97 2.47
C ASN A 62 -6.10 1.79 1.18
N HIS A 63 -7.22 1.66 0.48
CA HIS A 63 -7.50 2.40 -0.76
C HIS A 63 -7.75 3.90 -0.51
N GLY A 64 -7.68 4.72 -1.56
CA GLY A 64 -8.02 6.15 -1.53
C GLY A 64 -9.50 6.42 -1.25
N SER A 65 -9.90 7.70 -1.27
CA SER A 65 -11.30 8.10 -1.05
C SER A 65 -12.19 7.89 -2.28
N GLY A 66 -11.61 7.73 -3.47
CA GLY A 66 -12.33 7.67 -4.74
C GLY A 66 -13.21 6.45 -4.93
N GLY A 67 -12.95 5.35 -4.20
CA GLY A 67 -13.71 4.12 -4.37
C GLY A 67 -13.69 3.65 -5.82
N ASP A 68 -14.88 3.51 -6.42
CA ASP A 68 -15.05 3.14 -7.83
C ASP A 68 -15.15 4.36 -8.78
N ASP A 69 -14.85 5.58 -8.31
CA ASP A 69 -14.81 6.76 -9.17
C ASP A 69 -13.57 6.73 -10.08
N PRO A 70 -13.74 6.59 -11.42
CA PRO A 70 -12.63 6.49 -12.37
C PRO A 70 -11.67 7.70 -12.33
N GLN A 71 -12.16 8.88 -11.96
CA GLN A 71 -11.34 10.09 -11.88
C GLN A 71 -10.30 10.03 -10.75
N HIS A 72 -10.57 9.25 -9.70
CA HIS A 72 -9.72 9.13 -8.52
C HIS A 72 -8.92 7.82 -8.45
N THR A 73 -9.07 6.94 -9.42
CA THR A 73 -8.47 5.59 -9.42
C THR A 73 -7.69 5.28 -10.69
N ALA A 74 -7.26 6.30 -11.43
CA ALA A 74 -6.64 6.14 -12.75
C ALA A 74 -7.50 5.30 -13.71
N GLY A 75 -8.83 5.50 -13.69
CA GLY A 75 -9.79 4.78 -14.53
C GLY A 75 -10.14 3.36 -14.05
N ARG A 76 -9.70 2.94 -12.86
CA ARG A 76 -9.96 1.59 -12.32
C ARG A 76 -11.16 1.55 -11.40
N THR A 77 -11.89 0.44 -11.42
CA THR A 77 -12.76 0.08 -10.29
C THR A 77 -11.92 -0.45 -9.13
N MET A 78 -12.50 -0.51 -7.91
CA MET A 78 -11.81 -1.09 -6.76
C MET A 78 -11.41 -2.55 -6.99
N ALA A 79 -12.25 -3.33 -7.67
CA ALA A 79 -11.94 -4.70 -8.04
C ALA A 79 -10.75 -4.80 -9.00
N GLN A 80 -10.67 -3.90 -9.99
CA GLN A 80 -9.53 -3.82 -10.90
C GLN A 80 -8.26 -3.38 -10.17
N ALA A 81 -8.34 -2.34 -9.33
CA ALA A 81 -7.22 -1.87 -8.52
C ALA A 81 -6.66 -2.98 -7.60
N ALA A 82 -7.54 -3.73 -6.95
CA ALA A 82 -7.16 -4.87 -6.12
C ALA A 82 -6.49 -5.98 -6.95
N SER A 83 -7.04 -6.30 -8.13
CA SER A 83 -6.51 -7.33 -9.03
C SER A 83 -5.19 -6.94 -9.68
N ASP A 84 -4.96 -5.66 -9.95
CA ASP A 84 -3.69 -5.14 -10.49
C ASP A 84 -2.57 -5.17 -9.44
N LEU A 85 -2.90 -4.85 -8.18
CA LEU A 85 -1.92 -4.80 -7.09
C LEU A 85 -1.59 -6.18 -6.50
N ALA A 86 -2.57 -7.08 -6.39
CA ALA A 86 -2.38 -8.37 -5.74
C ALA A 86 -1.18 -9.17 -6.31
N PRO A 87 -0.99 -9.33 -7.63
CA PRO A 87 0.15 -10.05 -8.19
C PRO A 87 1.50 -9.45 -7.78
N VAL A 88 1.56 -8.11 -7.60
CA VAL A 88 2.78 -7.41 -7.19
C VAL A 88 3.22 -7.83 -5.80
N PHE A 89 2.28 -7.95 -4.85
CA PHE A 89 2.58 -8.39 -3.48
C PHE A 89 2.78 -9.91 -3.39
N LEU A 90 1.96 -10.68 -4.11
CA LEU A 90 2.05 -12.15 -4.10
C LEU A 90 3.38 -12.67 -4.63
N LYS A 91 3.94 -12.09 -5.69
CA LYS A 91 5.24 -12.51 -6.24
C LYS A 91 6.40 -12.28 -5.27
N HIS A 92 6.23 -11.34 -4.33
CA HIS A 92 7.16 -11.10 -3.24
C HIS A 92 6.81 -11.90 -1.97
N GLY A 93 5.88 -12.87 -2.06
CA GLY A 93 5.55 -13.79 -0.97
C GLY A 93 4.70 -13.20 0.16
N TYR A 94 4.02 -12.08 -0.07
CA TYR A 94 3.08 -11.48 0.89
C TYR A 94 1.66 -11.93 0.59
N ALA A 95 0.90 -12.30 1.62
CA ALA A 95 -0.55 -12.31 1.53
C ALA A 95 -1.03 -10.85 1.38
N PHE A 96 -2.05 -10.63 0.57
CA PHE A 96 -2.53 -9.30 0.24
C PHE A 96 -4.03 -9.19 0.51
N PHE A 97 -4.41 -8.23 1.35
CA PHE A 97 -5.78 -7.96 1.72
C PHE A 97 -6.17 -6.53 1.35
N TYR A 98 -7.06 -6.41 0.37
CA TYR A 98 -7.64 -5.15 -0.07
C TYR A 98 -9.03 -5.01 0.57
N LEU A 99 -9.11 -4.25 1.67
CA LEU A 99 -10.37 -4.00 2.36
C LEU A 99 -11.19 -2.95 1.58
N CYS A 100 -12.46 -3.23 1.30
CA CYS A 100 -13.43 -2.22 0.90
C CYS A 100 -14.06 -1.62 2.16
N ARG A 101 -13.74 -0.37 2.49
CA ARG A 101 -14.31 0.31 3.65
C ARG A 101 -15.78 0.65 3.43
N ARG A 102 -16.49 1.02 4.51
CA ARG A 102 -17.93 1.35 4.46
C ARG A 102 -18.29 2.29 3.32
N GLY A 103 -19.41 2.01 2.67
CA GLY A 103 -19.95 2.80 1.55
C GLY A 103 -19.19 2.65 0.24
N GLN A 104 -18.24 1.69 0.11
CA GLN A 104 -17.37 1.60 -1.06
C GLN A 104 -17.18 0.14 -1.53
N GLY A 105 -17.10 -0.06 -2.85
CA GLY A 105 -16.83 -1.35 -3.47
C GLY A 105 -17.77 -2.45 -2.97
N LEU A 106 -17.20 -3.57 -2.49
CA LEU A 106 -17.98 -4.70 -1.94
C LEU A 106 -18.75 -4.36 -0.67
N SER A 107 -18.46 -3.23 -0.01
CA SER A 107 -19.13 -2.74 1.20
C SER A 107 -20.00 -1.51 0.93
N ALA A 108 -20.45 -1.32 -0.32
CA ALA A 108 -21.24 -0.15 -0.71
C ALA A 108 -22.57 -0.06 0.05
N ASP A 109 -23.11 -1.19 0.50
CA ASP A 109 -24.34 -1.31 1.30
C ASP A 109 -24.14 -1.03 2.80
N GLN A 110 -22.87 -0.85 3.26
CA GLN A 110 -22.51 -0.73 4.67
C GLN A 110 -22.35 0.73 5.13
N GLY A 111 -22.90 1.68 4.38
CA GLY A 111 -22.88 3.11 4.75
C GLY A 111 -22.92 4.03 3.53
N PRO A 112 -22.92 5.36 3.76
CA PRO A 112 -22.94 6.32 2.67
C PRO A 112 -21.60 6.32 1.91
N TYR A 113 -21.68 6.59 0.61
CA TYR A 113 -20.48 6.73 -0.22
C TYR A 113 -19.68 7.99 0.18
N THR A 114 -18.39 7.82 0.40
CA THR A 114 -17.51 8.88 0.91
C THR A 114 -17.53 10.14 0.05
N GLN A 115 -17.53 10.00 -1.29
CA GLN A 115 -17.55 11.17 -2.19
C GLN A 115 -18.86 11.92 -2.14
N ASP A 116 -19.99 11.28 -1.91
CA ASP A 116 -21.28 11.95 -1.73
C ASP A 116 -21.29 12.78 -0.44
N LEU A 117 -20.70 12.26 0.62
CA LEU A 117 -20.54 13.02 1.87
C LEU A 117 -19.63 14.25 1.64
N VAL A 118 -18.53 14.09 0.89
CA VAL A 118 -17.61 15.18 0.55
C VAL A 118 -18.33 16.25 -0.29
N LYS A 119 -19.07 15.88 -1.33
CA LYS A 119 -19.85 16.82 -2.16
C LYS A 119 -20.89 17.58 -1.33
N GLN A 120 -21.60 16.89 -0.42
CA GLN A 120 -22.56 17.53 0.49
C GLN A 120 -21.89 18.53 1.45
N ALA A 121 -20.70 18.22 1.93
CA ALA A 121 -19.93 19.12 2.79
C ALA A 121 -19.37 20.31 2.00
N GLU A 122 -18.90 20.12 0.77
CA GLU A 122 -18.45 21.19 -0.12
C GLU A 122 -19.55 22.23 -0.39
N ALA A 123 -20.80 21.77 -0.57
CA ALA A 123 -21.94 22.66 -0.73
C ALA A 123 -22.21 23.56 0.50
N LYS A 124 -21.67 23.17 1.68
CA LYS A 124 -21.75 23.94 2.94
C LYS A 124 -20.51 24.82 3.18
N GLY A 125 -19.49 24.73 2.31
CA GLY A 125 -18.27 25.52 2.35
C GLY A 125 -17.02 24.75 2.75
N ALA A 126 -15.87 25.39 2.59
CA ALA A 126 -14.55 24.78 2.79
C ALA A 126 -14.33 24.25 4.21
N ASP A 127 -14.86 24.94 5.23
CA ASP A 127 -14.73 24.53 6.62
C ASP A 127 -15.49 23.24 6.90
N ALA A 128 -16.71 23.11 6.39
CA ALA A 128 -17.51 21.89 6.54
C ALA A 128 -16.83 20.70 5.84
N ARG A 129 -16.25 20.91 4.66
CA ARG A 129 -15.45 19.89 3.97
C ARG A 129 -14.23 19.45 4.78
N ARG A 130 -13.46 20.42 5.34
CA ARG A 130 -12.28 20.10 6.17
C ARG A 130 -12.67 19.30 7.41
N GLN A 131 -13.72 19.75 8.11
CA GLN A 131 -14.22 19.08 9.31
C GLN A 131 -14.68 17.65 9.00
N LEU A 132 -15.47 17.46 7.94
CA LEU A 132 -15.89 16.12 7.52
C LEU A 132 -14.68 15.22 7.19
N HIS A 133 -13.72 15.74 6.42
CA HIS A 133 -12.55 14.98 6.04
C HIS A 133 -11.73 14.52 7.26
N TYR A 134 -11.55 15.41 8.24
CA TYR A 134 -10.92 15.09 9.52
C TYR A 134 -11.71 14.01 10.27
N GLN A 135 -13.03 14.16 10.41
CA GLN A 135 -13.88 13.17 11.11
C GLN A 135 -13.86 11.80 10.46
N LEU A 136 -13.85 11.73 9.12
CA LEU A 136 -13.77 10.47 8.40
C LEU A 136 -12.41 9.79 8.61
N ILE A 137 -11.31 10.54 8.47
CA ILE A 137 -9.95 10.00 8.59
C ILE A 137 -9.63 9.56 10.03
N THR A 138 -10.10 10.28 11.03
CA THR A 138 -9.76 10.00 12.44
C THR A 138 -10.80 9.17 13.17
N GLY A 139 -11.93 8.88 12.52
CA GLY A 139 -13.05 8.12 13.07
C GLY A 139 -13.42 6.93 12.19
N SER A 140 -14.61 6.97 11.62
CA SER A 140 -15.25 5.78 11.02
C SER A 140 -14.42 5.05 9.95
N GLN A 141 -13.66 5.76 9.12
CA GLN A 141 -12.82 5.12 8.10
C GLN A 141 -11.53 4.52 8.70
N LEU A 142 -11.03 5.10 9.81
CA LEU A 142 -9.94 4.51 10.58
C LEU A 142 -10.42 3.26 11.33
N ASP A 143 -11.61 3.30 11.92
CA ASP A 143 -12.22 2.12 12.58
C ASP A 143 -12.31 0.94 11.61
N ASP A 144 -12.70 1.18 10.36
CA ASP A 144 -12.75 0.14 9.32
C ASP A 144 -11.36 -0.41 8.99
N ALA A 145 -10.36 0.46 8.87
CA ALA A 145 -8.98 0.04 8.62
C ALA A 145 -8.43 -0.82 9.77
N LEU A 146 -8.70 -0.44 11.02
CA LEU A 146 -8.31 -1.21 12.22
C LEU A 146 -9.06 -2.55 12.33
N ALA A 147 -10.33 -2.59 11.92
CA ALA A 147 -11.09 -3.84 11.81
C ALA A 147 -10.47 -4.77 10.75
N GLY A 148 -10.05 -4.22 9.60
CA GLY A 148 -9.30 -4.96 8.57
C GLY A 148 -7.97 -5.52 9.08
N LEU A 149 -7.26 -4.76 9.90
CA LEU A 149 -6.02 -5.21 10.54
C LEU A 149 -6.30 -6.37 11.52
N THR A 150 -7.35 -6.27 12.33
CA THR A 150 -7.78 -7.31 13.26
C THR A 150 -8.12 -8.60 12.53
N PHE A 151 -8.88 -8.50 11.44
CA PHE A 151 -9.17 -9.64 10.57
C PHE A 151 -7.87 -10.28 10.05
N LEU A 152 -6.97 -9.48 9.49
CA LEU A 152 -5.74 -9.99 8.87
C LEU A 152 -4.86 -10.74 9.87
N LYS A 153 -4.78 -10.27 11.13
CA LYS A 153 -4.05 -10.95 12.21
C LYS A 153 -4.58 -12.33 12.57
N THR A 154 -5.85 -12.59 12.30
CA THR A 154 -6.51 -13.87 12.60
C THR A 154 -6.76 -14.72 11.35
N ALA A 155 -6.43 -14.21 10.17
CA ALA A 155 -6.69 -14.88 8.91
C ALA A 155 -5.84 -16.15 8.75
N PRO A 156 -6.44 -17.29 8.37
CA PRO A 156 -5.70 -18.55 8.20
C PRO A 156 -4.55 -18.43 7.19
N GLY A 157 -3.35 -18.83 7.60
CA GLY A 157 -2.14 -18.80 6.78
C GLY A 157 -1.41 -17.46 6.78
N VAL A 158 -1.83 -16.49 7.60
CA VAL A 158 -1.11 -15.24 7.86
C VAL A 158 -0.28 -15.37 9.13
N ASP A 159 0.91 -14.79 9.13
CA ASP A 159 1.71 -14.62 10.33
C ASP A 159 1.37 -13.28 11.00
N PRO A 160 0.71 -13.28 12.17
CA PRO A 160 0.29 -12.05 12.83
C PRO A 160 1.45 -11.18 13.33
N GLN A 161 2.67 -11.71 13.37
CA GLN A 161 3.86 -10.96 13.76
C GLN A 161 4.57 -10.30 12.57
N ARG A 162 4.13 -10.57 11.34
CA ARG A 162 4.73 -10.10 10.09
C ARG A 162 3.70 -9.38 9.21
N ILE A 163 3.11 -8.31 9.77
CA ILE A 163 2.11 -7.49 9.08
C ILE A 163 2.65 -6.10 8.79
N ALA A 164 2.42 -5.64 7.55
CA ALA A 164 2.57 -4.24 7.18
C ALA A 164 1.25 -3.67 6.64
N ILE A 165 1.14 -2.36 6.69
CA ILE A 165 0.02 -1.62 6.11
C ILE A 165 0.56 -0.79 4.95
N VAL A 166 -0.12 -0.86 3.81
CA VAL A 166 0.16 -0.04 2.62
C VAL A 166 -1.10 0.73 2.28
N GLY A 167 -0.99 2.01 1.99
CA GLY A 167 -2.17 2.79 1.63
C GLY A 167 -1.88 3.89 0.63
N HIS A 168 -2.93 4.34 -0.05
CA HIS A 168 -2.86 5.37 -1.08
C HIS A 168 -3.76 6.56 -0.71
N SER A 169 -3.24 7.79 -0.87
CA SER A 169 -4.00 9.03 -0.69
C SER A 169 -4.67 9.11 0.68
N PHE A 170 -5.99 9.13 0.74
CA PHE A 170 -6.78 9.01 1.96
C PHE A 170 -6.40 7.76 2.76
N GLY A 171 -6.26 6.62 2.08
CA GLY A 171 -5.80 5.37 2.70
C GLY A 171 -4.34 5.43 3.18
N GLY A 172 -3.49 6.25 2.56
CA GLY A 172 -2.15 6.55 3.06
C GLY A 172 -2.18 7.27 4.41
N MET A 173 -3.14 8.20 4.60
CA MET A 173 -3.37 8.84 5.90
C MET A 173 -3.85 7.83 6.95
N LEU A 174 -4.80 6.95 6.58
CA LEU A 174 -5.26 5.88 7.48
C LEU A 174 -4.12 4.94 7.88
N THR A 175 -3.20 4.65 6.95
CA THR A 175 -2.00 3.83 7.22
C THR A 175 -1.15 4.46 8.31
N LEU A 176 -0.81 5.74 8.19
CA LEU A 176 -0.02 6.48 9.18
C LEU A 176 -0.74 6.64 10.53
N LEU A 177 -2.08 6.71 10.53
CA LEU A 177 -2.86 6.77 11.76
C LEU A 177 -3.04 5.42 12.44
N SER A 178 -2.93 4.32 11.70
CA SER A 178 -3.07 2.97 12.27
C SER A 178 -1.91 2.61 13.20
N GLY A 179 -0.73 3.17 12.98
CA GLY A 179 0.47 2.84 13.74
C GLY A 179 0.46 3.27 15.20
N ASP A 180 -0.34 4.26 15.58
CA ASP A 180 -0.49 4.63 16.99
C ASP A 180 -1.53 3.80 17.74
N HIS A 181 -2.28 2.95 17.02
CA HIS A 181 -3.29 2.04 17.56
C HIS A 181 -2.76 0.61 17.76
N ASP A 182 -1.71 0.22 17.04
CA ASP A 182 -1.21 -1.15 17.08
C ASP A 182 0.31 -1.23 16.91
N SER A 183 1.01 -1.47 18.00
CA SER A 183 2.47 -1.57 18.03
C SER A 183 3.05 -2.84 17.40
N THR A 184 2.23 -3.77 16.94
CA THR A 184 2.68 -4.99 16.26
C THR A 184 2.83 -4.82 14.75
N ILE A 185 2.39 -3.69 14.19
CA ILE A 185 2.63 -3.32 12.80
C ILE A 185 4.14 -3.16 12.58
N ARG A 186 4.69 -3.88 11.60
CA ARG A 186 6.13 -3.88 11.34
C ARG A 186 6.56 -2.76 10.42
N ALA A 187 5.73 -2.42 9.43
CA ALA A 187 6.02 -1.37 8.46
C ALA A 187 4.73 -0.68 7.98
N GLU A 188 4.84 0.59 7.67
CA GLU A 188 3.82 1.43 7.08
C GLU A 188 4.36 2.02 5.78
N VAL A 189 3.65 1.85 4.67
CA VAL A 189 4.01 2.46 3.39
C VAL A 189 2.86 3.34 2.91
N ALA A 190 3.08 4.64 2.89
CA ALA A 190 2.06 5.63 2.57
C ALA A 190 2.36 6.31 1.22
N PHE A 191 1.59 5.95 0.20
CA PHE A 191 1.63 6.56 -1.12
C PHE A 191 0.75 7.80 -1.17
N ALA A 192 1.29 8.92 -1.63
CA ALA A 192 0.55 10.17 -1.88
C ALA A 192 -0.30 10.65 -0.66
N ALA A 193 0.09 10.28 0.56
CA ALA A 193 -0.67 10.55 1.77
C ALA A 193 -0.80 12.07 2.01
N GLY A 194 -2.03 12.53 2.21
CA GLY A 194 -2.29 13.93 2.54
C GLY A 194 -2.12 14.95 1.40
N ALA A 195 -1.74 14.54 0.18
CA ALA A 195 -1.42 15.44 -0.92
C ALA A 195 -2.53 16.49 -1.23
N ASN A 196 -3.78 16.16 -0.98
CA ASN A 196 -4.92 17.07 -1.20
C ASN A 196 -5.45 17.77 0.08
N SER A 197 -4.96 17.38 1.26
CA SER A 197 -5.56 17.83 2.53
C SER A 197 -4.58 18.50 3.48
N TRP A 198 -3.29 18.29 3.30
CA TRP A 198 -2.25 18.70 4.26
C TRP A 198 -2.25 20.20 4.51
N ARG A 199 -2.24 21.01 3.46
CA ARG A 199 -2.22 22.48 3.58
C ARG A 199 -3.52 23.03 4.12
N ALA A 200 -4.64 22.36 3.86
CA ALA A 200 -5.95 22.82 4.22
C ALA A 200 -6.32 22.60 5.69
N SER A 201 -5.71 21.61 6.38
CA SER A 201 -6.12 21.21 7.73
C SER A 201 -4.94 21.10 8.69
N GLN A 202 -4.77 22.14 9.54
CA GLN A 202 -3.79 22.12 10.63
C GLN A 202 -4.08 20.97 11.60
N GLU A 203 -5.34 20.77 11.96
CA GLU A 203 -5.76 19.72 12.88
C GLU A 203 -5.40 18.32 12.39
N LEU A 204 -5.55 18.05 11.08
CA LEU A 204 -5.15 16.79 10.48
C LEU A 204 -3.62 16.62 10.50
N ARG A 205 -2.85 17.69 10.22
CA ARG A 205 -1.40 17.66 10.34
C ARG A 205 -0.96 17.30 11.75
N ASP A 206 -1.47 18.03 12.74
CA ASP A 206 -1.12 17.83 14.15
C ASP A 206 -1.45 16.40 14.61
N ARG A 207 -2.62 15.89 14.22
CA ARG A 207 -3.06 14.52 14.53
C ARG A 207 -2.13 13.48 13.88
N THR A 208 -1.75 13.70 12.62
CA THR A 208 -0.85 12.78 11.89
C THR A 208 0.55 12.78 12.47
N LEU A 209 1.13 13.95 12.73
CA LEU A 209 2.45 14.07 13.36
C LEU A 209 2.47 13.43 14.76
N ALA A 210 1.40 13.59 15.52
CA ALA A 210 1.26 12.90 16.81
C ALA A 210 1.19 11.37 16.66
N ALA A 211 0.52 10.86 15.62
CA ALA A 211 0.41 9.42 15.36
C ALA A 211 1.77 8.81 14.98
N VAL A 212 2.45 9.40 14.00
CA VAL A 212 3.77 8.90 13.56
C VAL A 212 4.82 9.03 14.69
N GLY A 213 4.63 9.97 15.62
CA GLY A 213 5.43 10.05 16.83
C GLY A 213 5.25 8.85 17.77
N LYS A 214 4.14 8.15 17.73
CA LYS A 214 3.83 7.00 18.59
C LYS A 214 4.03 5.65 17.91
N THR A 215 3.98 5.57 16.58
CA THR A 215 4.12 4.29 15.86
C THR A 215 5.41 3.58 16.23
N ALA A 216 5.35 2.26 16.37
CA ALA A 216 6.51 1.38 16.47
C ALA A 216 7.00 0.88 15.11
N ALA A 217 6.21 1.09 14.06
CA ALA A 217 6.50 0.63 12.71
C ALA A 217 7.61 1.47 12.05
N HIS A 218 8.33 0.85 11.12
CA HIS A 218 9.16 1.59 10.17
C HIS A 218 8.25 2.25 9.13
N VAL A 219 8.49 3.52 8.80
CA VAL A 219 7.62 4.30 7.92
C VAL A 219 8.29 4.58 6.58
N MET A 220 7.60 4.30 5.47
CA MET A 220 8.01 4.72 4.14
C MET A 220 6.96 5.63 3.51
N LEU A 221 7.42 6.79 3.04
CA LEU A 221 6.60 7.83 2.43
C LEU A 221 6.93 7.90 0.94
N VAL A 222 5.94 7.76 0.08
CA VAL A 222 6.14 7.57 -1.37
C VAL A 222 5.30 8.57 -2.16
N TYR A 223 5.96 9.38 -3.00
CA TYR A 223 5.32 10.39 -3.85
C TYR A 223 5.94 10.42 -5.24
N ALA A 224 5.23 10.95 -6.23
CA ALA A 224 5.81 11.43 -7.47
C ALA A 224 6.09 12.94 -7.37
N ALA A 225 7.07 13.44 -8.13
CA ALA A 225 7.44 14.85 -8.12
C ALA A 225 6.32 15.77 -8.61
N ASN A 226 5.40 15.25 -9.43
CA ASN A 226 4.23 15.96 -9.96
C ASN A 226 2.92 15.61 -9.24
N ASP A 227 2.96 15.00 -8.04
CA ASP A 227 1.78 14.89 -7.18
C ASP A 227 1.25 16.28 -6.80
N TYR A 228 0.00 16.41 -6.41
CA TYR A 228 -0.61 17.69 -5.99
C TYR A 228 0.20 18.41 -4.91
N ASP A 229 0.75 17.67 -3.95
CA ASP A 229 1.63 18.19 -2.90
C ASP A 229 2.51 17.09 -2.32
N THR A 230 3.81 17.30 -2.31
CA THR A 230 4.79 16.40 -1.66
C THR A 230 5.21 16.88 -0.27
N THR A 231 4.67 18.03 0.18
CA THR A 231 4.97 18.62 1.51
C THR A 231 4.63 17.66 2.65
N PRO A 232 3.50 16.91 2.63
CA PRO A 232 3.17 15.98 3.70
C PRO A 232 4.30 14.98 3.97
N GLY A 233 4.86 14.38 2.92
CA GLY A 233 5.96 13.43 3.05
C GLY A 233 7.21 14.05 3.67
N LYS A 234 7.53 15.29 3.29
CA LYS A 234 8.70 16.03 3.83
C LYS A 234 8.50 16.36 5.31
N ASP A 235 7.35 16.91 5.68
CA ASP A 235 7.05 17.30 7.05
C ASP A 235 7.03 16.10 7.99
N ILE A 236 6.42 14.99 7.56
CA ILE A 236 6.36 13.74 8.34
C ILE A 236 7.77 13.14 8.48
N SER A 237 8.57 13.11 7.41
CA SER A 237 9.94 12.60 7.46
C SER A 237 10.80 13.42 8.42
N VAL A 238 10.72 14.75 8.39
CA VAL A 238 11.42 15.65 9.32
C VAL A 238 11.02 15.36 10.77
N GLU A 239 9.74 15.16 11.03
CA GLU A 239 9.27 14.85 12.40
C GLU A 239 9.78 13.48 12.88
N LEU A 240 9.75 12.46 12.01
CA LEU A 240 10.28 11.13 12.32
C LEU A 240 11.79 11.18 12.59
N ASP A 241 12.55 11.94 11.79
CA ASP A 241 13.99 12.17 12.02
C ASP A 241 14.26 12.88 13.36
N ARG A 242 13.46 13.92 13.67
CA ARG A 242 13.54 14.62 14.97
C ARG A 242 13.31 13.68 16.16
N LEU A 243 12.46 12.68 15.98
CA LEU A 243 12.13 11.67 16.99
C LEU A 243 13.04 10.43 16.93
N HIS A 244 14.06 10.44 16.06
CA HIS A 244 14.97 9.31 15.82
C HIS A 244 14.24 8.01 15.44
N LYS A 245 13.12 8.13 14.70
CA LYS A 245 12.34 6.99 14.23
C LYS A 245 12.76 6.59 12.82
N PRO A 246 12.94 5.28 12.55
CA PRO A 246 13.31 4.79 11.23
C PRO A 246 12.27 5.18 10.18
N ASN A 247 12.69 5.93 9.17
CA ASN A 247 11.82 6.31 8.07
C ASN A 247 12.58 6.39 6.74
N LEU A 248 11.83 6.39 5.65
CA LEU A 248 12.34 6.55 4.29
C LEU A 248 11.37 7.39 3.46
N LEU A 249 11.81 8.56 3.03
CA LEU A 249 11.06 9.36 2.04
C LEU A 249 11.60 9.08 0.63
N LYS A 250 10.71 8.70 -0.28
CA LYS A 250 10.97 8.56 -1.72
C LYS A 250 10.06 9.48 -2.53
N ILE A 251 10.68 10.37 -3.28
CA ILE A 251 9.99 11.20 -4.29
C ILE A 251 10.53 10.76 -5.64
N TYR A 252 9.72 10.03 -6.39
CA TYR A 252 10.06 9.56 -7.73
C TYR A 252 9.94 10.68 -8.76
N PRO A 253 10.57 10.57 -9.93
CA PRO A 253 10.34 11.47 -11.05
C PRO A 253 8.85 11.59 -11.37
N ALA A 254 8.48 12.62 -12.14
CA ALA A 254 7.10 12.81 -12.59
C ALA A 254 6.57 11.58 -13.33
N ILE A 255 5.36 11.15 -12.98
CA ILE A 255 4.61 10.09 -13.64
C ILE A 255 3.56 10.73 -14.54
N GLY A 256 3.51 10.29 -15.81
CA GLY A 256 2.59 10.88 -16.78
C GLY A 256 2.83 12.36 -17.01
N LYS A 257 1.75 13.15 -17.15
CA LYS A 257 1.84 14.57 -17.53
C LYS A 257 1.10 15.51 -16.57
N THR A 258 0.24 14.96 -15.74
CA THR A 258 -0.67 15.75 -14.87
C THR A 258 -0.38 15.47 -13.40
N PRO A 259 -0.84 16.34 -12.48
CA PRO A 259 -0.82 16.04 -11.05
C PRO A 259 -1.64 14.79 -10.69
N ASP A 260 -2.74 14.51 -11.40
CA ASP A 260 -3.53 13.28 -11.21
C ASP A 260 -2.71 12.02 -11.54
N ASP A 261 -1.91 12.06 -12.61
CA ASP A 261 -0.99 10.97 -12.96
C ASP A 261 0.06 10.79 -11.84
N GLY A 262 0.63 11.88 -11.33
CA GLY A 262 1.58 11.86 -10.22
C GLY A 262 0.96 11.30 -8.94
N HIS A 263 -0.25 11.72 -8.62
CA HIS A 263 -1.02 11.20 -7.49
C HIS A 263 -1.30 9.69 -7.63
N SER A 264 -1.44 9.23 -8.87
CA SER A 264 -1.68 7.82 -9.22
C SER A 264 -0.40 6.98 -9.36
N LEU A 265 0.77 7.44 -8.87
CA LEU A 265 2.05 6.72 -8.92
C LEU A 265 1.90 5.24 -8.50
N LEU A 266 1.11 4.96 -7.46
CA LEU A 266 0.86 3.59 -6.99
C LEU A 266 0.43 2.64 -8.12
N TYR A 267 -0.42 3.13 -9.03
CA TYR A 267 -1.01 2.32 -10.10
C TYR A 267 -0.25 2.44 -11.43
N LEU A 268 0.25 3.65 -11.73
CA LEU A 268 0.87 3.96 -13.02
C LEU A 268 2.38 3.72 -13.03
N GLY A 269 3.03 3.71 -11.86
CA GLY A 269 4.47 3.62 -11.71
C GLY A 269 4.93 2.37 -10.95
N ILE A 270 4.26 1.22 -11.11
CA ILE A 270 4.61 -0.01 -10.37
C ILE A 270 6.09 -0.38 -10.58
N SER A 271 6.58 -0.34 -11.82
CA SER A 271 7.99 -0.64 -12.13
C SER A 271 8.99 0.28 -11.42
N GLU A 272 8.59 1.53 -11.14
CA GLU A 272 9.43 2.52 -10.49
C GLU A 272 9.56 2.26 -8.99
N TRP A 273 8.43 2.08 -8.30
CA TRP A 273 8.43 1.97 -6.85
C TRP A 273 8.65 0.55 -6.32
N GLU A 274 8.31 -0.47 -7.09
CA GLU A 274 8.34 -1.86 -6.63
C GLU A 274 9.70 -2.28 -6.02
N PRO A 275 10.86 -2.03 -6.66
CA PRO A 275 12.14 -2.47 -6.11
C PRO A 275 12.47 -1.86 -4.74
N ASP A 276 12.16 -0.58 -4.54
CA ASP A 276 12.44 0.12 -3.29
C ASP A 276 11.47 -0.26 -2.18
N VAL A 277 10.18 -0.34 -2.51
CA VAL A 277 9.13 -0.70 -1.54
C VAL A 277 9.35 -2.12 -1.02
N PHE A 278 9.67 -3.09 -1.90
CA PHE A 278 9.90 -4.46 -1.42
C PHE A 278 11.24 -4.62 -0.72
N ARG A 279 12.27 -3.89 -1.09
CA ARG A 279 13.50 -3.82 -0.28
C ARG A 279 13.20 -3.33 1.14
N PHE A 280 12.37 -2.30 1.28
CA PHE A 280 11.95 -1.78 2.57
C PHE A 280 11.08 -2.77 3.34
N LEU A 281 10.05 -3.34 2.71
CA LEU A 281 9.15 -4.30 3.35
C LEU A 281 9.90 -5.57 3.79
N ASP A 282 10.74 -6.13 2.92
CA ASP A 282 11.50 -7.36 3.22
C ASP A 282 12.47 -7.16 4.39
N ALA A 283 13.09 -5.99 4.48
CA ALA A 283 14.00 -5.66 5.57
C ALA A 283 13.31 -5.53 6.92
N ASN A 284 12.02 -5.13 6.96
CA ASN A 284 11.33 -4.78 8.20
C ASN A 284 10.22 -5.77 8.60
N VAL A 285 9.71 -6.57 7.66
CA VAL A 285 8.56 -7.46 7.88
C VAL A 285 8.96 -8.94 7.86
N LYS A 286 9.94 -9.33 7.02
CA LYS A 286 10.33 -10.75 6.88
C LYS A 286 11.42 -11.22 7.84
N ARG A 287 12.00 -10.31 8.59
CA ARG A 287 13.06 -10.61 9.57
C ARG A 287 12.50 -11.03 10.93
#